data_cee170e668d90e8e43b3f0fce3ad24db
#
_entry.id   cee170e668d90e8e43b3f0fce3ad24db
#
_cell.length_a   1.000
_cell.length_b   1.000
_cell.length_c   1.000
_cell.angle_alpha   90.00
_cell.angle_beta   90.00
_cell.angle_gamma   90.00
#
_symmetry.space_group_name_H-M   'P 1'
#
loop_
_entity.id
_entity.type
_entity.pdbx_description
1 polymer ?
#
loop_
_entity_poly.entity_id
_entity_poly.type
_entity_poly.pdbx_seq_one_letter_code
_entity_poly.pdbx_strand_id
1 'polypeptide(L)'
;MNLSHTVRPFVVAMAMTLSAANAFAQAAQKPFEPQVGQAGKDVVWVPTPQVLVEKMLDMAKVTPQDIVYDLGSGDGRTVIAAAKRGAKATGIEYNPDMVELSQKNAKAAGVTDKATFVKADLFETDFSKATVVTMFLLPSINLKLRPKILDMKPGTRIVTNSFNMEDWEADQTETVGGECTSWCTAMLWIVPAKVQGSWTMPEGELKLSQTFQKVSGSLGAQAISEGKLNGDELTFKVGTKTYTGKVNGTTIQGSGWTATKKS
;
A
#
# COMPACT_ATOMS: atom_id res chain seq x y z
N MET A 1 -111.57 -3.19 7.88
CA MET A 1 -110.48 -4.17 8.00
C MET A 1 -109.27 -3.55 7.39
N ASN A 2 -108.47 -2.86 8.21
CA ASN A 2 -107.28 -2.15 7.74
C ASN A 2 -106.01 -2.81 8.39
N LEU A 3 -105.15 -3.36 7.54
CA LEU A 3 -103.85 -3.87 7.94
C LEU A 3 -102.85 -2.76 7.59
N SER A 4 -102.28 -2.17 8.63
CA SER A 4 -101.19 -1.26 8.52
C SER A 4 -99.84 -2.05 8.55
N HIS A 5 -99.06 -1.98 7.47
CA HIS A 5 -97.73 -2.51 7.43
C HIS A 5 -96.76 -1.41 7.84
N THR A 6 -96.07 -1.61 8.99
CA THR A 6 -94.96 -0.76 9.47
C THR A 6 -93.64 -1.24 8.88
N VAL A 7 -93.11 -0.41 8.03
CA VAL A 7 -91.77 -0.63 7.49
C VAL A 7 -90.73 -0.06 8.45
N ARG A 8 -89.80 -0.86 8.98
CA ARG A 8 -88.65 -0.45 9.78
C ARG A 8 -87.48 -0.15 8.86
N PRO A 9 -86.78 0.98 9.01
CA PRO A 9 -85.56 1.20 8.27
C PRO A 9 -84.41 0.49 8.91
N PHE A 10 -83.62 -0.29 8.15
CA PHE A 10 -82.35 -0.83 8.51
C PHE A 10 -81.28 0.28 8.37
N VAL A 11 -80.71 0.68 9.49
CA VAL A 11 -79.51 1.56 9.50
C VAL A 11 -78.32 0.67 9.36
N VAL A 12 -77.64 0.70 8.21
CA VAL A 12 -76.38 0.07 7.97
C VAL A 12 -75.29 1.04 8.46
N ALA A 13 -74.72 0.75 9.61
CA ALA A 13 -73.54 1.46 10.12
C ALA A 13 -72.27 0.95 9.37
N MET A 14 -71.77 1.79 8.45
CA MET A 14 -70.52 1.55 7.73
C MET A 14 -69.33 1.96 8.65
N ALA A 15 -68.73 0.97 9.27
CA ALA A 15 -67.49 1.19 10.06
C ALA A 15 -66.31 1.47 9.11
N MET A 16 -65.89 2.73 9.01
CA MET A 16 -64.65 3.10 8.36
C MET A 16 -63.45 2.75 9.28
N THR A 17 -62.76 1.66 9.01
CA THR A 17 -61.44 1.36 9.62
C THR A 17 -60.41 2.25 8.98
N LEU A 18 -59.97 3.29 9.69
CA LEU A 18 -58.76 4.04 9.37
C LEU A 18 -57.54 3.14 9.59
N SER A 19 -56.99 2.55 8.54
CA SER A 19 -55.66 1.96 8.56
C SER A 19 -54.62 3.07 8.61
N ALA A 20 -54.15 3.39 9.80
CA ALA A 20 -52.95 4.25 9.97
C ALA A 20 -51.75 3.48 9.44
N ALA A 21 -51.37 3.73 8.19
CA ALA A 21 -50.08 3.30 7.67
C ALA A 21 -48.97 4.10 8.40
N ASN A 22 -48.35 3.49 9.43
CA ASN A 22 -47.14 3.98 10.00
C ASN A 22 -46.03 3.85 8.98
N ALA A 23 -45.86 4.87 8.12
CA ALA A 23 -44.67 5.08 7.34
C ALA A 23 -43.55 5.42 8.34
N PHE A 24 -42.79 4.41 8.79
CA PHE A 24 -41.48 4.64 9.39
C PHE A 24 -40.62 5.28 8.31
N ALA A 25 -40.56 6.60 8.34
CA ALA A 25 -39.55 7.35 7.62
C ALA A 25 -38.19 6.91 8.23
N GLN A 26 -37.54 5.96 7.59
CA GLN A 26 -36.18 5.59 7.89
C GLN A 26 -35.38 6.85 7.62
N ALA A 27 -34.98 7.57 8.69
CA ALA A 27 -34.15 8.75 8.58
C ALA A 27 -32.89 8.29 7.82
N ALA A 28 -32.70 8.81 6.62
CA ALA A 28 -31.53 8.50 5.81
C ALA A 28 -30.31 8.85 6.66
N GLN A 29 -29.57 7.83 7.05
CA GLN A 29 -28.37 8.01 7.86
C GLN A 29 -27.43 8.90 7.07
N LYS A 30 -27.01 10.02 7.69
CA LYS A 30 -26.11 10.98 7.02
C LYS A 30 -24.85 10.22 6.55
N PRO A 31 -24.41 10.36 5.29
CA PRO A 31 -23.23 9.67 4.81
C PRO A 31 -22.03 9.93 5.73
N PHE A 32 -21.24 8.89 6.00
CA PHE A 32 -20.01 9.04 6.76
C PHE A 32 -19.04 10.00 6.04
N GLU A 33 -18.60 11.03 6.74
CA GLU A 33 -17.61 12.00 6.27
C GLU A 33 -16.44 12.01 7.26
N PRO A 34 -15.24 11.56 6.88
CA PRO A 34 -14.10 11.54 7.78
C PRO A 34 -13.61 12.95 8.06
N GLN A 35 -13.15 13.18 9.29
CA GLN A 35 -12.55 14.44 9.69
C GLN A 35 -11.04 14.30 9.81
N VAL A 36 -10.29 15.26 9.26
CA VAL A 36 -8.83 15.29 9.40
C VAL A 36 -8.46 15.32 10.89
N GLY A 37 -7.57 14.42 11.30
CA GLY A 37 -7.20 14.25 12.71
C GLY A 37 -8.10 13.32 13.51
N GLN A 38 -9.16 12.73 12.91
CA GLN A 38 -9.97 11.74 13.61
C GLN A 38 -9.12 10.53 14.03
N ALA A 39 -9.43 9.96 15.18
CA ALA A 39 -8.71 8.80 15.71
C ALA A 39 -8.87 7.58 14.81
N GLY A 40 -7.75 6.95 14.46
CA GLY A 40 -7.68 5.62 13.89
C GLY A 40 -7.25 4.60 14.96
N LYS A 41 -6.91 3.39 14.55
CA LYS A 41 -6.40 2.36 15.47
C LYS A 41 -5.03 2.72 16.06
N ASP A 42 -4.08 3.04 15.20
CA ASP A 42 -2.68 3.28 15.58
C ASP A 42 -2.21 4.70 15.21
N VAL A 43 -2.91 5.36 14.30
CA VAL A 43 -2.63 6.73 13.85
C VAL A 43 -3.93 7.51 13.64
N VAL A 44 -3.86 8.84 13.71
CA VAL A 44 -4.95 9.71 13.27
C VAL A 44 -5.05 9.69 11.73
N TRP A 45 -6.25 9.81 11.20
CA TRP A 45 -6.43 9.91 9.75
C TRP A 45 -6.04 11.31 9.24
N VAL A 46 -5.09 11.33 8.31
CA VAL A 46 -4.68 12.50 7.54
C VAL A 46 -4.60 12.10 6.07
N PRO A 47 -5.37 12.74 5.19
CA PRO A 47 -5.35 12.40 3.77
C PRO A 47 -4.04 12.86 3.11
N THR A 48 -3.40 11.98 2.35
CA THR A 48 -2.27 12.37 1.49
C THR A 48 -2.77 13.31 0.39
N PRO A 49 -2.16 14.50 0.18
CA PRO A 49 -2.53 15.37 -0.93
C PRO A 49 -2.46 14.64 -2.29
N GLN A 50 -3.44 14.87 -3.18
CA GLN A 50 -3.53 14.12 -4.44
C GLN A 50 -2.27 14.29 -5.29
N VAL A 51 -1.68 15.50 -5.33
CA VAL A 51 -0.42 15.75 -6.06
C VAL A 51 0.73 14.89 -5.53
N LEU A 52 0.76 14.59 -4.22
CA LEU A 52 1.77 13.72 -3.64
C LEU A 52 1.45 12.23 -3.92
N VAL A 53 0.18 11.83 -3.91
CA VAL A 53 -0.23 10.47 -4.33
C VAL A 53 0.29 10.17 -5.74
N GLU A 54 0.07 11.10 -6.69
CA GLU A 54 0.57 10.93 -8.06
C GLU A 54 2.10 10.85 -8.09
N LYS A 55 2.80 11.72 -7.35
CA LYS A 55 4.25 11.69 -7.24
C LYS A 55 4.77 10.37 -6.66
N MET A 56 4.14 9.85 -5.60
CA MET A 56 4.50 8.55 -5.01
C MET A 56 4.39 7.41 -6.02
N LEU A 57 3.30 7.38 -6.79
CA LEU A 57 3.08 6.36 -7.81
C LEU A 57 4.02 6.52 -9.02
N ASP A 58 4.42 7.76 -9.37
CA ASP A 58 5.43 8.05 -10.40
C ASP A 58 6.81 7.57 -9.97
N MET A 59 7.23 7.87 -8.74
CA MET A 59 8.51 7.40 -8.18
C MET A 59 8.57 5.87 -8.15
N ALA A 60 7.46 5.22 -7.77
CA ALA A 60 7.33 3.77 -7.82
C ALA A 60 7.21 3.22 -9.26
N LYS A 61 7.06 4.07 -10.28
CA LYS A 61 6.86 3.67 -11.68
C LYS A 61 5.73 2.66 -11.82
N VAL A 62 4.58 2.94 -11.19
CA VAL A 62 3.45 2.01 -11.19
C VAL A 62 2.90 1.79 -12.59
N THR A 63 2.74 0.51 -12.96
CA THR A 63 2.28 0.03 -14.26
C THR A 63 1.08 -0.92 -14.11
N PRO A 64 0.39 -1.30 -15.20
CA PRO A 64 -0.69 -2.28 -15.16
C PRO A 64 -0.28 -3.69 -14.68
N GLN A 65 1.01 -4.02 -14.69
CA GLN A 65 1.54 -5.30 -14.22
C GLN A 65 1.74 -5.34 -12.71
N ASP A 66 1.62 -4.20 -12.04
CA ASP A 66 1.88 -4.11 -10.61
C ASP A 66 0.71 -4.59 -9.74
N ILE A 67 1.09 -5.12 -8.59
CA ILE A 67 0.22 -5.44 -7.47
C ILE A 67 0.56 -4.43 -6.37
N VAL A 68 -0.33 -3.46 -6.15
CA VAL A 68 -0.14 -2.38 -5.18
C VAL A 68 -0.89 -2.69 -3.89
N TYR A 69 -0.23 -2.54 -2.74
CA TYR A 69 -0.87 -2.53 -1.43
C TYR A 69 -0.67 -1.18 -0.77
N ASP A 70 -1.76 -0.59 -0.27
CA ASP A 70 -1.76 0.65 0.50
C ASP A 70 -2.11 0.32 1.95
N LEU A 71 -1.14 0.48 2.85
CA LEU A 71 -1.29 0.12 4.26
C LEU A 71 -1.78 1.33 5.07
N GLY A 72 -2.99 1.22 5.61
CA GLY A 72 -3.73 2.34 6.18
C GLY A 72 -4.36 3.19 5.08
N SER A 73 -5.18 2.56 4.23
CA SER A 73 -5.64 3.17 2.97
C SER A 73 -6.63 4.33 3.12
N GLY A 74 -7.15 4.57 4.32
CA GLY A 74 -8.06 5.67 4.60
C GLY A 74 -9.26 5.72 3.65
N ASP A 75 -9.45 6.83 2.95
CA ASP A 75 -10.54 7.02 1.99
C ASP A 75 -10.29 6.39 0.60
N GLY A 76 -9.19 5.65 0.46
CA GLY A 76 -8.86 4.85 -0.73
C GLY A 76 -8.21 5.63 -1.88
N ARG A 77 -7.86 6.91 -1.70
CA ARG A 77 -7.35 7.76 -2.81
C ARG A 77 -6.11 7.22 -3.50
N THR A 78 -5.15 6.66 -2.76
CA THR A 78 -3.92 6.06 -3.31
C THR A 78 -4.24 4.80 -4.11
N VAL A 79 -5.09 3.92 -3.55
CA VAL A 79 -5.55 2.69 -4.22
C VAL A 79 -6.27 3.01 -5.52
N ILE A 80 -7.18 4.00 -5.49
CA ILE A 80 -7.95 4.45 -6.67
C ILE A 80 -7.00 5.02 -7.73
N ALA A 81 -6.01 5.83 -7.33
CA ALA A 81 -5.03 6.38 -8.27
C ALA A 81 -4.17 5.28 -8.91
N ALA A 82 -3.73 4.27 -8.14
CA ALA A 82 -3.01 3.12 -8.67
C ALA A 82 -3.88 2.29 -9.64
N ALA A 83 -5.16 2.06 -9.29
CA ALA A 83 -6.12 1.36 -10.14
C ALA A 83 -6.39 2.09 -11.47
N LYS A 84 -6.46 3.43 -11.46
CA LYS A 84 -6.56 4.25 -12.68
C LYS A 84 -5.34 4.09 -13.61
N ARG A 85 -4.14 3.77 -13.07
CA ARG A 85 -2.94 3.43 -13.83
C ARG A 85 -2.96 1.98 -14.36
N GLY A 86 -4.02 1.24 -14.09
CA GLY A 86 -4.21 -0.14 -14.53
C GLY A 86 -3.71 -1.21 -13.57
N ALA A 87 -3.04 -0.85 -12.49
CA ALA A 87 -2.53 -1.78 -11.48
C ALA A 87 -3.67 -2.47 -10.70
N LYS A 88 -3.43 -3.68 -10.20
CA LYS A 88 -4.28 -4.31 -9.20
C LYS A 88 -3.92 -3.73 -7.83
N ALA A 89 -4.82 -2.96 -7.22
CA ALA A 89 -4.57 -2.25 -6.00
C ALA A 89 -5.48 -2.70 -4.85
N THR A 90 -4.89 -2.93 -3.68
CA THR A 90 -5.60 -3.33 -2.47
C THR A 90 -5.29 -2.37 -1.34
N GLY A 91 -6.31 -1.79 -0.75
CA GLY A 91 -6.22 -0.99 0.47
C GLY A 91 -6.50 -1.83 1.70
N ILE A 92 -5.62 -1.74 2.68
CA ILE A 92 -5.80 -2.35 4.01
C ILE A 92 -6.16 -1.23 4.97
N GLU A 93 -7.33 -1.33 5.58
CA GLU A 93 -7.86 -0.32 6.49
C GLU A 93 -8.55 -0.99 7.68
N TYR A 94 -8.32 -0.47 8.88
CA TYR A 94 -8.90 -1.04 10.10
C TYR A 94 -10.33 -0.54 10.37
N ASN A 95 -10.60 0.73 10.03
CA ASN A 95 -11.89 1.36 10.26
C ASN A 95 -12.91 0.92 9.19
N PRO A 96 -14.02 0.23 9.56
CA PRO A 96 -15.03 -0.24 8.62
C PRO A 96 -15.71 0.89 7.83
N ASP A 97 -15.95 2.05 8.46
CA ASP A 97 -16.60 3.18 7.79
C ASP A 97 -15.71 3.78 6.69
N MET A 98 -14.38 3.79 6.92
CA MET A 98 -13.39 4.18 5.91
C MET A 98 -13.32 3.16 4.77
N VAL A 99 -13.44 1.86 5.06
CA VAL A 99 -13.50 0.82 4.03
C VAL A 99 -14.74 1.00 3.15
N GLU A 100 -15.92 1.24 3.75
CA GLU A 100 -17.14 1.50 3.00
C GLU A 100 -17.03 2.77 2.14
N LEU A 101 -16.48 3.85 2.71
CA LEU A 101 -16.21 5.09 1.97
C LEU A 101 -15.27 4.84 0.78
N SER A 102 -14.18 4.09 0.97
CA SER A 102 -13.23 3.75 -0.08
C SER A 102 -13.88 2.97 -1.22
N GLN A 103 -14.74 1.99 -0.90
CA GLN A 103 -15.50 1.22 -1.88
C GLN A 103 -16.44 2.11 -2.69
N LYS A 104 -17.14 3.04 -2.01
CA LYS A 104 -17.99 4.04 -2.66
C LYS A 104 -17.20 4.96 -3.59
N ASN A 105 -16.04 5.42 -3.14
CA ASN A 105 -15.15 6.27 -3.93
C ASN A 105 -14.61 5.53 -5.16
N ALA A 106 -14.22 4.26 -5.03
CA ALA A 106 -13.77 3.43 -6.15
C ALA A 106 -14.89 3.19 -7.17
N LYS A 107 -16.11 2.98 -6.70
CA LYS A 107 -17.29 2.86 -7.57
C LYS A 107 -17.53 4.15 -8.34
N ALA A 108 -17.50 5.29 -7.67
CA ALA A 108 -17.65 6.61 -8.31
C ALA A 108 -16.53 6.90 -9.32
N ALA A 109 -15.31 6.39 -9.06
CA ALA A 109 -14.17 6.52 -9.96
C ALA A 109 -14.15 5.48 -11.10
N GLY A 110 -15.07 4.49 -11.12
CA GLY A 110 -15.15 3.47 -12.16
C GLY A 110 -14.01 2.46 -12.17
N VAL A 111 -13.40 2.16 -10.99
CA VAL A 111 -12.20 1.29 -10.90
C VAL A 111 -12.38 0.06 -10.02
N THR A 112 -13.62 -0.36 -9.77
CA THR A 112 -13.95 -1.48 -8.86
C THR A 112 -13.43 -2.85 -9.33
N ASP A 113 -13.08 -2.98 -10.60
CA ASP A 113 -12.45 -4.18 -11.16
C ASP A 113 -10.97 -4.32 -10.77
N LYS A 114 -10.32 -3.23 -10.34
CA LYS A 114 -8.89 -3.16 -10.00
C LYS A 114 -8.61 -2.68 -8.59
N ALA A 115 -9.55 -1.99 -7.94
CA ALA A 115 -9.42 -1.48 -6.57
C ALA A 115 -10.23 -2.33 -5.60
N THR A 116 -9.56 -2.91 -4.61
CA THR A 116 -10.15 -3.72 -3.54
C THR A 116 -9.82 -3.10 -2.18
N PHE A 117 -10.75 -3.14 -1.23
CA PHE A 117 -10.53 -2.64 0.12
C PHE A 117 -10.90 -3.71 1.13
N VAL A 118 -10.00 -3.95 2.09
CA VAL A 118 -10.14 -5.01 3.09
C VAL A 118 -10.08 -4.39 4.48
N LYS A 119 -11.11 -4.68 5.29
CA LYS A 119 -11.07 -4.38 6.73
C LYS A 119 -10.12 -5.37 7.40
N ALA A 120 -8.93 -4.94 7.75
CA ALA A 120 -7.93 -5.80 8.39
C ALA A 120 -6.92 -4.99 9.20
N ASP A 121 -6.21 -5.68 10.09
CA ASP A 121 -5.00 -5.18 10.73
C ASP A 121 -3.83 -5.31 9.76
N LEU A 122 -3.14 -4.20 9.47
CA LEU A 122 -2.00 -4.18 8.56
C LEU A 122 -0.82 -5.03 9.07
N PHE A 123 -0.69 -5.23 10.38
CA PHE A 123 0.37 -6.08 10.94
C PHE A 123 0.11 -7.57 10.72
N GLU A 124 -1.17 -7.97 10.70
CA GLU A 124 -1.59 -9.38 10.49
C GLU A 124 -1.80 -9.71 9.01
N THR A 125 -1.90 -8.69 8.15
CA THR A 125 -2.17 -8.89 6.72
C THR A 125 -0.94 -9.41 5.98
N ASP A 126 -1.12 -10.42 5.13
CA ASP A 126 -0.09 -10.84 4.18
C ASP A 126 -0.14 -9.98 2.92
N PHE A 127 0.89 -9.15 2.74
CA PHE A 127 1.12 -8.35 1.53
C PHE A 127 2.40 -8.75 0.78
N SER A 128 2.92 -9.95 1.04
CA SER A 128 4.18 -10.45 0.46
C SER A 128 4.17 -10.53 -1.07
N LYS A 129 2.98 -10.59 -1.68
CA LYS A 129 2.78 -10.60 -3.15
C LYS A 129 2.84 -9.21 -3.79
N ALA A 130 2.87 -8.13 -2.99
CA ALA A 130 2.93 -6.78 -3.53
C ALA A 130 4.23 -6.56 -4.31
N THR A 131 4.13 -5.84 -5.42
CA THR A 131 5.27 -5.28 -6.16
C THR A 131 5.52 -3.83 -5.78
N VAL A 132 4.49 -3.18 -5.23
CA VAL A 132 4.54 -1.82 -4.67
C VAL A 132 3.74 -1.78 -3.36
N VAL A 133 4.32 -1.17 -2.34
CA VAL A 133 3.64 -0.86 -1.07
C VAL A 133 3.67 0.65 -0.86
N THR A 134 2.51 1.23 -0.57
CA THR A 134 2.38 2.64 -0.20
C THR A 134 1.95 2.78 1.25
N MET A 135 2.45 3.82 1.94
CA MET A 135 2.17 4.05 3.36
C MET A 135 2.19 5.54 3.70
N PHE A 136 1.28 5.95 4.59
CA PHE A 136 1.38 7.20 5.31
C PHE A 136 1.19 6.91 6.80
N LEU A 137 2.22 6.36 7.43
CA LEU A 137 2.19 5.84 8.78
C LEU A 137 3.33 6.44 9.61
N LEU A 138 3.18 6.46 10.93
CA LEU A 138 4.22 6.99 11.83
C LEU A 138 5.53 6.17 11.75
N PRO A 139 6.70 6.78 12.04
CA PRO A 139 7.99 6.08 11.99
C PRO A 139 8.03 4.79 12.81
N SER A 140 7.42 4.78 13.99
CA SER A 140 7.33 3.59 14.85
C SER A 140 6.60 2.42 14.19
N ILE A 141 5.58 2.70 13.37
CA ILE A 141 4.84 1.69 12.60
C ILE A 141 5.67 1.21 11.41
N ASN A 142 6.33 2.14 10.70
CA ASN A 142 7.24 1.80 9.60
C ASN A 142 8.35 0.86 10.09
N LEU A 143 8.94 1.13 11.25
CA LEU A 143 9.95 0.27 11.87
C LEU A 143 9.42 -1.11 12.25
N LYS A 144 8.20 -1.19 12.75
CA LYS A 144 7.54 -2.47 13.08
C LYS A 144 7.25 -3.30 11.83
N LEU A 145 6.94 -2.66 10.70
CA LEU A 145 6.70 -3.31 9.40
C LEU A 145 7.99 -3.66 8.66
N ARG A 146 9.08 -2.93 8.91
CA ARG A 146 10.35 -3.05 8.18
C ARG A 146 10.90 -4.47 8.07
N PRO A 147 10.91 -5.33 9.11
CA PRO A 147 11.36 -6.72 8.96
C PRO A 147 10.55 -7.48 7.91
N LYS A 148 9.22 -7.34 7.93
CA LYS A 148 8.31 -7.97 6.96
C LYS A 148 8.53 -7.43 5.54
N ILE A 149 8.80 -6.13 5.41
CA ILE A 149 9.14 -5.47 4.14
C ILE A 149 10.47 -5.99 3.58
N LEU A 150 11.50 -6.12 4.42
CA LEU A 150 12.82 -6.62 4.02
C LEU A 150 12.82 -8.10 3.61
N ASP A 151 11.78 -8.85 3.95
CA ASP A 151 11.57 -10.24 3.53
C ASP A 151 10.78 -10.37 2.23
N MET A 152 10.28 -9.26 1.67
CA MET A 152 9.60 -9.25 0.38
C MET A 152 10.58 -9.53 -0.77
N LYS A 153 10.04 -9.80 -1.94
CA LYS A 153 10.83 -10.05 -3.15
C LYS A 153 11.75 -8.86 -3.44
N PRO A 154 13.05 -9.08 -3.70
CA PRO A 154 13.96 -8.03 -4.15
C PRO A 154 13.39 -7.28 -5.36
N GLY A 155 13.51 -5.94 -5.34
CA GLY A 155 12.90 -5.07 -6.34
C GLY A 155 11.47 -4.60 -6.01
N THR A 156 10.86 -5.09 -4.93
CA THR A 156 9.61 -4.48 -4.41
C THR A 156 9.87 -3.05 -4.02
N ARG A 157 8.99 -2.14 -4.47
CA ARG A 157 9.11 -0.69 -4.26
C ARG A 157 8.19 -0.26 -3.12
N ILE A 158 8.77 0.39 -2.13
CA ILE A 158 8.06 0.90 -0.95
C ILE A 158 8.08 2.41 -1.03
N VAL A 159 6.93 3.05 -0.99
CA VAL A 159 6.84 4.51 -1.02
C VAL A 159 6.06 5.02 0.18
N THR A 160 6.65 5.96 0.91
CA THR A 160 5.99 6.58 2.05
C THR A 160 5.74 8.07 1.81
N ASN A 161 4.70 8.58 2.45
CA ASN A 161 4.54 10.01 2.63
C ASN A 161 5.27 10.42 3.91
N SER A 162 6.24 11.33 3.80
CA SER A 162 6.94 12.13 4.82
C SER A 162 7.65 11.38 5.95
N PHE A 163 7.30 10.15 6.25
CA PHE A 163 7.91 9.38 7.34
C PHE A 163 8.88 8.32 6.82
N ASN A 164 10.09 8.32 7.38
CA ASN A 164 11.19 7.47 6.96
C ASN A 164 11.17 6.09 7.65
N MET A 165 12.22 5.31 7.41
CA MET A 165 12.49 4.00 8.01
C MET A 165 13.77 4.01 8.86
N GLU A 166 14.03 5.15 9.53
CA GLU A 166 15.19 5.38 10.40
C GLU A 166 16.52 5.16 9.65
N ASP A 167 17.31 4.18 10.09
CA ASP A 167 18.64 3.86 9.56
C ASP A 167 18.61 3.20 8.16
N TRP A 168 17.44 2.79 7.65
CA TRP A 168 17.32 2.42 6.25
C TRP A 168 17.07 3.66 5.40
N GLU A 169 18.15 4.22 4.83
CA GLU A 169 18.08 5.40 3.97
C GLU A 169 17.23 5.16 2.71
N ALA A 170 16.43 6.15 2.32
CA ALA A 170 15.65 6.08 1.09
C ALA A 170 16.56 6.08 -0.15
N ASP A 171 16.20 5.30 -1.17
CA ASP A 171 16.87 5.31 -2.48
C ASP A 171 16.58 6.60 -3.25
N GLN A 172 15.41 7.20 -3.04
CA GLN A 172 14.99 8.47 -3.64
C GLN A 172 14.07 9.23 -2.70
N THR A 173 14.21 10.57 -2.67
CA THR A 173 13.34 11.47 -1.90
C THR A 173 12.97 12.65 -2.79
N GLU A 174 11.67 12.96 -2.89
CA GLU A 174 11.16 14.11 -3.64
C GLU A 174 10.10 14.85 -2.84
N THR A 175 10.15 16.18 -2.90
CA THR A 175 9.15 17.07 -2.29
C THR A 175 8.36 17.77 -3.38
N VAL A 176 7.04 17.74 -3.28
CA VAL A 176 6.14 18.47 -4.16
C VAL A 176 5.80 19.82 -3.54
N GLY A 177 5.64 20.83 -4.38
CA GLY A 177 5.21 22.17 -4.02
C GLY A 177 3.79 22.47 -4.49
N GLY A 178 3.48 23.76 -4.65
CA GLY A 178 2.19 24.22 -5.17
C GLY A 178 1.05 24.02 -4.18
N GLU A 179 0.07 23.21 -4.52
CA GLU A 179 -1.12 22.95 -3.70
C GLU A 179 -0.84 22.10 -2.45
N CYS A 180 0.34 21.49 -2.34
CA CYS A 180 0.71 20.75 -1.16
C CYS A 180 1.30 21.67 -0.10
N THR A 181 0.62 21.79 1.05
CA THR A 181 1.02 22.70 2.15
C THR A 181 1.60 21.97 3.36
N SER A 182 1.36 20.68 3.51
CA SER A 182 1.90 19.84 4.58
C SER A 182 1.99 18.39 4.16
N TRP A 183 2.99 17.67 4.69
CA TRP A 183 3.23 16.25 4.35
C TRP A 183 3.44 16.07 2.84
N CYS A 184 4.41 16.79 2.29
CA CYS A 184 4.62 16.93 0.84
C CYS A 184 5.82 16.17 0.31
N THR A 185 6.43 15.31 1.10
CA THR A 185 7.65 14.58 0.73
C THR A 185 7.35 13.11 0.51
N ALA A 186 7.65 12.61 -0.68
CA ALA A 186 7.64 11.19 -1.00
C ALA A 186 9.03 10.60 -0.85
N MET A 187 9.13 9.41 -0.26
CA MET A 187 10.38 8.65 -0.10
C MET A 187 10.20 7.25 -0.66
N LEU A 188 11.16 6.80 -1.47
CA LEU A 188 11.16 5.49 -2.12
C LEU A 188 12.29 4.63 -1.57
N TRP A 189 11.98 3.38 -1.24
CA TRP A 189 12.94 2.31 -0.99
C TRP A 189 12.69 1.16 -1.95
N ILE A 190 13.76 0.51 -2.36
CA ILE A 190 13.71 -0.71 -3.19
C ILE A 190 14.25 -1.86 -2.34
N VAL A 191 13.42 -2.86 -2.10
CA VAL A 191 13.81 -4.02 -1.28
C VAL A 191 15.05 -4.68 -1.89
N PRO A 192 16.19 -4.73 -1.17
CA PRO A 192 17.42 -5.29 -1.70
C PRO A 192 17.44 -6.82 -1.59
N ALA A 193 18.13 -7.47 -2.51
CA ALA A 193 18.47 -8.88 -2.37
C ALA A 193 19.41 -9.10 -1.16
N LYS A 194 19.43 -10.31 -0.61
CA LYS A 194 20.26 -10.68 0.53
C LYS A 194 21.56 -11.31 0.04
N VAL A 195 22.66 -10.54 0.10
CA VAL A 195 23.97 -10.97 -0.44
C VAL A 195 25.03 -11.22 0.63
N GLN A 196 24.74 -10.92 1.89
CA GLN A 196 25.71 -11.13 2.98
C GLN A 196 26.26 -12.56 3.01
N GLY A 197 27.58 -12.69 3.19
CA GLY A 197 28.30 -13.95 3.30
C GLY A 197 29.43 -14.10 2.29
N SER A 198 29.94 -15.32 2.15
CA SER A 198 31.04 -15.67 1.26
C SER A 198 30.54 -16.30 -0.04
N TRP A 199 31.15 -15.90 -1.14
CA TRP A 199 30.82 -16.33 -2.49
C TRP A 199 32.09 -16.77 -3.22
N THR A 200 32.00 -17.84 -3.99
CA THR A 200 33.06 -18.28 -4.88
C THR A 200 32.86 -17.69 -6.26
N MET A 201 33.87 -17.02 -6.80
CA MET A 201 33.90 -16.57 -8.19
C MET A 201 35.26 -16.82 -8.83
N PRO A 202 35.40 -16.73 -10.17
CA PRO A 202 36.65 -17.09 -10.88
C PRO A 202 37.89 -16.34 -10.37
N GLU A 203 37.73 -15.07 -9.97
CA GLU A 203 38.81 -14.19 -9.50
C GLU A 203 39.17 -14.43 -8.03
N GLY A 204 38.40 -15.28 -7.33
CA GLY A 204 38.67 -15.61 -5.93
C GLY A 204 37.44 -15.59 -5.04
N GLU A 205 37.66 -15.56 -3.74
CA GLU A 205 36.57 -15.47 -2.78
C GLU A 205 36.06 -14.04 -2.65
N LEU A 206 34.75 -13.84 -2.91
CA LEU A 206 34.05 -12.59 -2.67
C LEU A 206 33.36 -12.66 -1.30
N LYS A 207 33.79 -11.84 -0.34
CA LYS A 207 33.19 -11.70 0.98
C LYS A 207 32.36 -10.43 1.02
N LEU A 208 31.08 -10.54 1.35
CA LEU A 208 30.14 -9.43 1.38
C LEU A 208 29.55 -9.24 2.78
N SER A 209 29.58 -8.00 3.25
CA SER A 209 28.80 -7.51 4.39
C SER A 209 27.74 -6.55 3.87
N GLN A 210 26.53 -6.65 4.40
CA GLN A 210 25.38 -5.90 3.90
C GLN A 210 24.68 -5.14 5.02
N THR A 211 24.39 -3.86 4.78
CA THR A 211 23.48 -3.04 5.58
C THR A 211 22.44 -2.45 4.62
N PHE A 212 21.26 -3.07 4.58
CA PHE A 212 20.18 -2.75 3.62
C PHE A 212 20.69 -2.83 2.16
N GLN A 213 20.64 -1.72 1.41
CA GLN A 213 21.15 -1.64 0.04
C GLN A 213 22.66 -1.38 -0.06
N LYS A 214 23.32 -1.05 1.05
CA LYS A 214 24.79 -0.80 1.07
C LYS A 214 25.55 -2.09 1.26
N VAL A 215 26.60 -2.28 0.47
CA VAL A 215 27.41 -3.50 0.49
C VAL A 215 28.89 -3.13 0.61
N SER A 216 29.58 -3.80 1.50
CA SER A 216 31.02 -3.71 1.68
C SER A 216 31.66 -5.10 1.68
N GLY A 217 32.99 -5.18 1.66
CA GLY A 217 33.67 -6.48 1.72
C GLY A 217 34.95 -6.53 0.91
N SER A 218 35.32 -7.70 0.39
CA SER A 218 36.54 -7.90 -0.38
C SER A 218 36.37 -8.97 -1.46
N LEU A 219 37.14 -8.85 -2.54
CA LEU A 219 37.40 -9.91 -3.50
C LEU A 219 38.85 -10.35 -3.36
N GLY A 220 39.08 -11.56 -2.85
CA GLY A 220 40.38 -12.01 -2.41
C GLY A 220 40.94 -11.06 -1.34
N ALA A 221 42.13 -10.50 -1.58
CA ALA A 221 42.79 -9.54 -0.68
C ALA A 221 42.39 -8.08 -0.94
N GLN A 222 41.62 -7.78 -2.00
CA GLN A 222 41.27 -6.41 -2.38
C GLN A 222 39.92 -6.00 -1.81
N ALA A 223 39.87 -4.83 -1.15
CA ALA A 223 38.61 -4.27 -0.68
C ALA A 223 37.69 -3.88 -1.86
N ILE A 224 36.40 -4.09 -1.71
CA ILE A 224 35.41 -3.54 -2.62
C ILE A 224 35.05 -2.11 -2.20
N SER A 225 34.65 -1.30 -3.17
CA SER A 225 34.14 0.05 -2.97
C SER A 225 32.85 0.27 -3.76
N GLU A 226 32.09 1.29 -3.41
CA GLU A 226 30.82 1.66 -4.05
C GLU A 226 29.83 0.49 -4.16
N GLY A 227 29.86 -0.44 -3.18
CA GLY A 227 28.97 -1.59 -3.17
C GLY A 227 27.51 -1.18 -2.87
N LYS A 228 26.62 -1.46 -3.81
CA LYS A 228 25.20 -1.12 -3.70
C LYS A 228 24.30 -2.18 -4.35
N LEU A 229 23.13 -2.40 -3.74
CA LEU A 229 22.02 -3.15 -4.29
C LEU A 229 20.91 -2.20 -4.76
N ASN A 230 20.39 -2.47 -5.94
CA ASN A 230 19.16 -1.90 -6.44
C ASN A 230 18.21 -3.07 -6.76
N GLY A 231 17.38 -3.44 -5.80
CA GLY A 231 16.60 -4.68 -5.88
C GLY A 231 17.52 -5.91 -5.94
N ASP A 232 17.44 -6.66 -7.03
CA ASP A 232 18.26 -7.84 -7.29
C ASP A 232 19.57 -7.54 -8.04
N GLU A 233 19.84 -6.28 -8.40
CA GLU A 233 21.10 -5.88 -9.05
C GLU A 233 22.13 -5.43 -8.02
N LEU A 234 23.25 -6.16 -7.95
CA LEU A 234 24.42 -5.82 -7.16
C LEU A 234 25.47 -5.13 -8.05
N THR A 235 25.95 -3.97 -7.63
CA THR A 235 27.09 -3.28 -8.25
C THR A 235 28.15 -3.00 -7.21
N PHE A 236 29.44 -3.21 -7.54
CA PHE A 236 30.60 -2.85 -6.72
C PHE A 236 31.84 -2.65 -7.57
N LYS A 237 32.87 -2.04 -7.00
CA LYS A 237 34.17 -1.84 -7.64
C LYS A 237 35.28 -2.58 -6.89
N VAL A 238 36.27 -3.08 -7.64
CA VAL A 238 37.55 -3.58 -7.13
C VAL A 238 38.66 -2.86 -7.91
N GLY A 239 39.39 -1.98 -7.25
CA GLY A 239 40.27 -1.05 -7.95
C GLY A 239 39.50 -0.18 -8.95
N THR A 240 39.85 -0.26 -10.22
CA THR A 240 39.14 0.47 -11.31
C THR A 240 38.07 -0.37 -12.00
N LYS A 241 38.00 -1.68 -11.71
CA LYS A 241 37.04 -2.58 -12.39
C LYS A 241 35.67 -2.53 -11.67
N THR A 242 34.62 -2.28 -12.44
CA THR A 242 33.24 -2.35 -11.95
C THR A 242 32.65 -3.73 -12.24
N TYR A 243 31.99 -4.29 -11.25
CA TYR A 243 31.22 -5.53 -11.34
C TYR A 243 29.75 -5.20 -11.16
N THR A 244 28.92 -5.66 -12.10
CA THR A 244 27.47 -5.59 -11.99
C THR A 244 26.92 -6.98 -12.24
N GLY A 245 26.03 -7.46 -11.38
CA GLY A 245 25.45 -8.79 -11.49
C GLY A 245 24.08 -8.88 -10.85
N LYS A 246 23.28 -9.80 -11.37
CA LYS A 246 21.93 -10.07 -10.89
C LYS A 246 21.96 -11.20 -9.86
N VAL A 247 21.38 -10.93 -8.70
CA VAL A 247 21.27 -11.87 -7.59
C VAL A 247 20.05 -12.77 -7.79
N ASN A 248 20.27 -14.08 -7.74
CA ASN A 248 19.20 -15.06 -7.79
C ASN A 248 19.49 -16.17 -6.75
N GLY A 249 18.95 -16.02 -5.55
CA GLY A 249 19.16 -16.93 -4.42
C GLY A 249 20.64 -17.09 -4.09
N THR A 250 21.21 -18.25 -4.42
CA THR A 250 22.61 -18.60 -4.13
C THR A 250 23.57 -18.28 -5.28
N THR A 251 23.14 -17.58 -6.32
CA THR A 251 23.99 -17.18 -7.44
C THR A 251 23.90 -15.68 -7.70
N ILE A 252 25.03 -15.09 -8.14
CA ILE A 252 25.09 -13.73 -8.69
C ILE A 252 25.66 -13.86 -10.10
N GLN A 253 24.88 -13.47 -11.10
CA GLN A 253 25.26 -13.59 -12.52
C GLN A 253 25.57 -12.21 -13.08
N GLY A 254 26.83 -11.98 -13.41
CA GLY A 254 27.31 -10.79 -14.11
C GLY A 254 27.72 -11.06 -15.57
N SER A 255 28.13 -10.02 -16.28
CA SER A 255 28.70 -10.15 -17.63
C SER A 255 30.12 -10.70 -17.54
N GLY A 256 30.28 -11.96 -17.96
CA GLY A 256 31.59 -12.64 -17.94
C GLY A 256 32.05 -13.16 -16.57
N TRP A 257 31.19 -13.16 -15.55
CA TRP A 257 31.48 -13.73 -14.23
C TRP A 257 30.22 -14.26 -13.55
N THR A 258 30.44 -15.21 -12.66
CA THR A 258 29.37 -15.76 -11.80
C THR A 258 29.95 -15.94 -10.41
N ALA A 259 29.19 -15.59 -9.39
CA ALA A 259 29.50 -15.93 -8.01
C ALA A 259 28.48 -16.92 -7.45
N THR A 260 28.94 -17.93 -6.72
CA THR A 260 28.10 -18.93 -6.05
C THR A 260 28.31 -18.84 -4.56
N LYS A 261 27.23 -18.75 -3.80
CA LYS A 261 27.25 -18.63 -2.34
C LYS A 261 27.86 -19.88 -1.72
N LYS A 262 28.78 -19.69 -0.79
CA LYS A 262 29.31 -20.81 0.03
C LYS A 262 28.26 -21.20 1.08
N SER A 263 28.15 -22.50 1.31
CA SER A 263 27.32 -23.10 2.37
C SER A 263 27.81 -22.71 3.76
#